data_dc0663b310becdaf71e5832eb31b4c58
#
_entry.id   dc0663b310becdaf71e5832eb31b4c58
#
_cell.length_a   1.000
_cell.length_b   1.000
_cell.length_c   1.000
_cell.angle_alpha   90.00
_cell.angle_beta   90.00
_cell.angle_gamma   90.00
#
_symmetry.space_group_name_H-M   'P 1'
#
loop_
_entity.id
_entity.type
_entity.pdbx_description
1 polymer ?
#
loop_
_entity_poly.entity_id
_entity_poly.type
_entity_poly.pdbx_seq_one_letter_code
_entity_poly.pdbx_strand_id
1 'polypeptide(L)'
;MIRPVGEGTLTTSDGRTLAYVARGAEDGFPVIVSHGTPGSRYARHPDESLYERHGVKAVAYDRPGYGRSDPQLGRSVADAPADIAAIADELGFERFAVVGGSGGAPHALACGALLADRVVRVGALVTPAPPDAENFDFYEGLADLNVKEFGAAVEGREAIEAFLEPYVEGIRADPDAVIEEILTELPEVDRKLASRPEFRAVMKQSFTEAVRQGSRGWADDDLAFAKPWAFDLEDVTVETRVWQGELDVLTPRPHGEYVASRLPNARFELLEGGGHFLDKEWSVVLDWLSGADVTAGGP
;
A
#
# COMPACT_ATOMS: atom_id res chain seq x y z
N MET A 1 -20.33 -15.17 4.77
CA MET A 1 -18.89 -15.19 4.45
C MET A 1 -18.78 -15.07 2.94
N ILE A 2 -18.41 -13.91 2.45
CA ILE A 2 -18.15 -13.69 1.02
C ILE A 2 -16.85 -14.44 0.73
N ARG A 3 -16.90 -15.40 -0.19
CA ARG A 3 -15.70 -16.15 -0.58
C ARG A 3 -14.79 -15.23 -1.38
N PRO A 4 -13.46 -15.27 -1.20
CA PRO A 4 -12.55 -14.60 -2.12
C PRO A 4 -12.86 -15.09 -3.55
N VAL A 5 -12.92 -14.18 -4.50
CA VAL A 5 -13.20 -14.51 -5.91
C VAL A 5 -12.14 -15.48 -6.46
N GLY A 6 -10.96 -15.46 -5.89
CA GLY A 6 -9.94 -16.48 -6.09
C GLY A 6 -8.59 -16.08 -5.48
N GLU A 7 -7.92 -17.05 -4.88
CA GLU A 7 -6.48 -17.00 -4.64
C GLU A 7 -5.77 -17.64 -5.82
N GLY A 8 -4.68 -17.03 -6.25
CA GLY A 8 -3.87 -17.55 -7.34
C GLY A 8 -2.39 -17.28 -7.15
N THR A 9 -1.59 -17.94 -7.98
CA THR A 9 -0.18 -17.64 -8.18
C THR A 9 0.09 -17.59 -9.66
N LEU A 10 1.04 -16.74 -10.05
CA LEU A 10 1.54 -16.70 -11.41
C LEU A 10 3.07 -16.79 -11.38
N THR A 11 3.66 -17.06 -12.52
CA THR A 11 5.12 -16.99 -12.73
C THR A 11 5.43 -15.79 -13.62
N THR A 12 6.26 -14.89 -13.10
CA THR A 12 6.73 -13.72 -13.84
C THR A 12 7.73 -14.10 -14.94
N SER A 13 8.03 -13.17 -15.85
CA SER A 13 8.97 -13.41 -16.97
C SER A 13 10.40 -13.72 -16.51
N ASP A 14 10.78 -13.27 -15.30
CA ASP A 14 12.06 -13.57 -14.67
C ASP A 14 12.06 -14.86 -13.82
N GLY A 15 10.93 -15.59 -13.81
CA GLY A 15 10.78 -16.90 -13.17
C GLY A 15 10.35 -16.86 -11.70
N ARG A 16 10.10 -15.68 -11.12
CA ARG A 16 9.57 -15.55 -9.76
C ARG A 16 8.09 -15.94 -9.70
N THR A 17 7.67 -16.52 -8.58
CA THR A 17 6.26 -16.70 -8.25
C THR A 17 5.73 -15.45 -7.59
N LEU A 18 4.54 -14.98 -8.00
CA LEU A 18 3.75 -13.98 -7.29
C LEU A 18 2.42 -14.60 -6.83
N ALA A 19 2.04 -14.33 -5.59
CA ALA A 19 0.77 -14.76 -5.02
C ALA A 19 -0.20 -13.58 -4.91
N TYR A 20 -1.46 -13.79 -5.29
CA TYR A 20 -2.50 -12.77 -5.26
C TYR A 20 -3.83 -13.29 -4.75
N VAL A 21 -4.73 -12.38 -4.39
CA VAL A 21 -6.14 -12.65 -4.07
C VAL A 21 -7.01 -11.63 -4.78
N ALA A 22 -8.01 -12.12 -5.53
CA ALA A 22 -9.05 -11.30 -6.13
C ALA A 22 -10.33 -11.34 -5.28
N ARG A 23 -10.99 -10.17 -5.11
CA ARG A 23 -12.21 -9.98 -4.31
C ARG A 23 -13.17 -9.03 -5.01
N GLY A 24 -14.44 -9.06 -4.58
CA GLY A 24 -15.47 -8.13 -5.05
C GLY A 24 -16.21 -8.64 -6.28
N ALA A 25 -16.68 -7.74 -7.12
CA ALA A 25 -17.52 -8.07 -8.27
C ALA A 25 -16.74 -8.85 -9.34
N GLU A 26 -17.29 -9.96 -9.84
CA GLU A 26 -16.63 -10.82 -10.82
C GLU A 26 -16.31 -10.05 -12.12
N ASP A 27 -17.27 -9.27 -12.61
CA ASP A 27 -17.15 -8.42 -13.80
C ASP A 27 -16.90 -6.95 -13.42
N GLY A 28 -16.42 -6.68 -12.19
CA GLY A 28 -16.15 -5.34 -11.69
C GLY A 28 -14.94 -4.70 -12.35
N PHE A 29 -14.87 -3.36 -12.24
CA PHE A 29 -13.71 -2.62 -12.74
C PHE A 29 -12.43 -3.06 -12.00
N PRO A 30 -11.34 -3.41 -12.72
CA PRO A 30 -10.13 -3.92 -12.11
C PRO A 30 -9.39 -2.85 -11.30
N VAL A 31 -9.12 -3.14 -10.03
CA VAL A 31 -8.28 -2.32 -9.15
C VAL A 31 -7.21 -3.19 -8.52
N ILE A 32 -5.94 -2.89 -8.80
CA ILE A 32 -4.83 -3.60 -8.18
C ILE A 32 -4.41 -2.86 -6.91
N VAL A 33 -4.32 -3.59 -5.80
CA VAL A 33 -4.06 -3.06 -4.47
C VAL A 33 -2.64 -3.40 -4.04
N SER A 34 -1.81 -2.39 -3.81
CA SER A 34 -0.49 -2.51 -3.20
C SER A 34 -0.60 -2.31 -1.70
N HIS A 35 -0.31 -3.35 -0.92
CA HIS A 35 -0.40 -3.32 0.55
C HIS A 35 0.62 -2.38 1.20
N GLY A 36 0.37 -1.95 2.46
CA GLY A 36 1.33 -1.20 3.27
C GLY A 36 2.56 -2.04 3.67
N THR A 37 3.47 -1.43 4.44
CA THR A 37 4.70 -2.08 4.91
C THR A 37 4.67 -2.11 6.45
N PRO A 38 4.74 -3.32 7.09
CA PRO A 38 4.58 -4.60 6.44
C PRO A 38 3.13 -4.89 6.04
N GLY A 39 2.94 -5.81 5.09
CA GLY A 39 1.61 -6.23 4.69
C GLY A 39 1.63 -7.46 3.78
N SER A 40 0.46 -7.85 3.29
CA SER A 40 0.32 -9.00 2.39
C SER A 40 -0.90 -8.87 1.49
N ARG A 41 -1.09 -9.83 0.57
CA ARG A 41 -2.30 -9.96 -0.26
C ARG A 41 -3.61 -10.01 0.55
N TYR A 42 -3.53 -10.17 1.86
CA TYR A 42 -4.71 -10.17 2.75
C TYR A 42 -5.07 -8.78 3.29
N ALA A 43 -4.27 -7.75 3.00
CA ALA A 43 -4.64 -6.37 3.30
C ALA A 43 -5.90 -5.96 2.52
N ARG A 44 -6.94 -5.51 3.24
CA ARG A 44 -8.23 -5.16 2.68
C ARG A 44 -9.09 -4.38 3.67
N HIS A 45 -10.16 -3.79 3.19
CA HIS A 45 -11.24 -3.34 4.08
C HIS A 45 -11.96 -4.56 4.68
N PRO A 46 -12.33 -4.56 5.97
CA PRO A 46 -12.98 -5.71 6.61
C PRO A 46 -14.38 -6.00 6.07
N ASP A 47 -15.12 -4.98 5.63
CA ASP A 47 -16.37 -5.18 4.88
C ASP A 47 -16.06 -5.40 3.39
N GLU A 48 -15.83 -6.66 3.03
CA GLU A 48 -15.53 -7.05 1.64
C GLU A 48 -16.69 -6.79 0.67
N SER A 49 -17.94 -6.63 1.17
CA SER A 49 -19.08 -6.30 0.32
C SER A 49 -19.00 -4.89 -0.29
N LEU A 50 -18.11 -4.02 0.24
CA LEU A 50 -17.81 -2.72 -0.36
C LEU A 50 -17.38 -2.86 -1.82
N TYR A 51 -16.49 -3.81 -2.11
CA TYR A 51 -15.97 -3.98 -3.47
C TYR A 51 -17.09 -4.33 -4.46
N GLU A 52 -18.02 -5.20 -4.09
CA GLU A 52 -19.18 -5.55 -4.92
C GLU A 52 -20.14 -4.37 -5.10
N ARG A 53 -20.45 -3.64 -4.00
CA ARG A 53 -21.36 -2.48 -4.05
C ARG A 53 -20.84 -1.35 -4.95
N HIS A 54 -19.53 -1.19 -5.04
CA HIS A 54 -18.88 -0.18 -5.87
C HIS A 54 -18.43 -0.71 -7.24
N GLY A 55 -18.86 -1.94 -7.61
CA GLY A 55 -18.55 -2.54 -8.92
C GLY A 55 -17.06 -2.74 -9.16
N VAL A 56 -16.29 -3.03 -8.12
CA VAL A 56 -14.83 -3.19 -8.17
C VAL A 56 -14.44 -4.66 -8.07
N LYS A 57 -13.50 -5.08 -8.92
CA LYS A 57 -12.72 -6.30 -8.77
C LYS A 57 -11.35 -5.93 -8.21
N ALA A 58 -11.20 -6.04 -6.89
CA ALA A 58 -9.96 -5.71 -6.20
C ALA A 58 -8.99 -6.90 -6.20
N VAL A 59 -7.75 -6.68 -6.65
CA VAL A 59 -6.70 -7.70 -6.65
C VAL A 59 -5.53 -7.21 -5.80
N ALA A 60 -5.33 -7.83 -4.65
CA ALA A 60 -4.16 -7.59 -3.80
C ALA A 60 -3.14 -8.72 -3.99
N TYR A 61 -1.86 -8.41 -3.94
CA TYR A 61 -0.78 -9.37 -4.11
C TYR A 61 0.27 -9.22 -3.01
N ASP A 62 1.00 -10.30 -2.75
CA ASP A 62 2.20 -10.22 -1.92
C ASP A 62 3.33 -9.62 -2.76
N ARG A 63 3.86 -8.45 -2.36
CA ARG A 63 5.09 -7.94 -2.99
C ARG A 63 6.24 -8.93 -2.81
N PRO A 64 7.29 -8.87 -3.65
CA PRO A 64 8.42 -9.79 -3.56
C PRO A 64 9.00 -9.91 -2.14
N GLY A 65 9.16 -11.15 -1.68
CA GLY A 65 9.67 -11.48 -0.35
C GLY A 65 8.61 -11.52 0.76
N TYR A 66 7.38 -11.11 0.49
CA TYR A 66 6.24 -11.27 1.39
C TYR A 66 5.44 -12.53 1.10
N GLY A 67 4.75 -13.03 2.11
CA GLY A 67 3.77 -14.10 1.99
C GLY A 67 4.27 -15.30 1.20
N ARG A 68 3.68 -15.52 0.03
CA ARG A 68 4.03 -16.62 -0.88
C ARG A 68 4.73 -16.17 -2.15
N SER A 69 5.04 -14.88 -2.29
CA SER A 69 5.78 -14.37 -3.44
C SER A 69 7.27 -14.56 -3.25
N ASP A 70 7.95 -14.98 -4.33
CA ASP A 70 9.39 -15.12 -4.31
C ASP A 70 10.08 -13.77 -4.11
N PRO A 71 11.24 -13.72 -3.45
CA PRO A 71 11.97 -12.47 -3.22
C PRO A 71 12.61 -11.96 -4.51
N GLN A 72 12.76 -10.63 -4.59
CA GLN A 72 13.57 -9.93 -5.61
C GLN A 72 14.58 -9.06 -4.89
N LEU A 73 15.80 -9.56 -4.78
CA LEU A 73 16.86 -8.87 -4.06
C LEU A 73 17.28 -7.57 -4.77
N GLY A 74 17.40 -6.50 -3.98
CA GLY A 74 17.87 -5.20 -4.48
C GLY A 74 16.83 -4.46 -5.32
N ARG A 75 15.55 -4.86 -5.26
CA ARG A 75 14.47 -4.15 -5.93
C ARG A 75 14.38 -2.69 -5.49
N SER A 76 13.90 -1.87 -6.37
CA SER A 76 13.50 -0.49 -6.14
C SER A 76 11.98 -0.36 -6.14
N VAL A 77 11.46 0.83 -5.83
CA VAL A 77 10.04 1.13 -5.98
C VAL A 77 9.59 0.99 -7.44
N ALA A 78 10.45 1.34 -8.40
CA ALA A 78 10.17 1.26 -9.84
C ALA A 78 10.11 -0.18 -10.41
N ASP A 79 10.38 -1.20 -9.61
CA ASP A 79 10.23 -2.60 -10.05
C ASP A 79 8.78 -3.11 -9.94
N ALA A 80 7.94 -2.49 -9.08
CA ALA A 80 6.56 -2.91 -8.86
C ALA A 80 5.67 -2.92 -10.13
N PRO A 81 5.82 -1.97 -11.08
CA PRO A 81 5.04 -2.00 -12.33
C PRO A 81 5.15 -3.31 -13.12
N ALA A 82 6.33 -3.95 -13.15
CA ALA A 82 6.50 -5.21 -13.85
C ALA A 82 5.67 -6.35 -13.23
N ASP A 83 5.64 -6.43 -11.90
CA ASP A 83 4.86 -7.41 -11.17
C ASP A 83 3.34 -7.16 -11.33
N ILE A 84 2.92 -5.90 -11.26
CA ILE A 84 1.53 -5.48 -11.44
C ILE A 84 1.06 -5.74 -12.87
N ALA A 85 1.91 -5.49 -13.89
CA ALA A 85 1.62 -5.82 -15.28
C ALA A 85 1.44 -7.32 -15.46
N ALA A 86 2.29 -8.16 -14.86
CA ALA A 86 2.18 -9.61 -14.93
C ALA A 86 0.88 -10.13 -14.30
N ILE A 87 0.43 -9.54 -13.18
CA ILE A 87 -0.87 -9.85 -12.55
C ILE A 87 -2.02 -9.44 -13.47
N ALA A 88 -1.95 -8.25 -14.06
CA ALA A 88 -2.98 -7.75 -14.97
C ALA A 88 -3.08 -8.63 -16.22
N ASP A 89 -1.96 -9.10 -16.78
CA ASP A 89 -1.90 -10.01 -17.93
C ASP A 89 -2.50 -11.37 -17.61
N GLU A 90 -2.15 -11.97 -16.45
CA GLU A 90 -2.72 -13.23 -15.97
C GLU A 90 -4.24 -13.19 -15.83
N LEU A 91 -4.76 -12.02 -15.41
CA LEU A 91 -6.20 -11.83 -15.17
C LEU A 91 -6.95 -11.22 -16.36
N GLY A 92 -6.26 -10.93 -17.46
CA GLY A 92 -6.84 -10.37 -18.67
C GLY A 92 -7.27 -8.91 -18.56
N PHE A 93 -6.63 -8.12 -17.69
CA PHE A 93 -6.94 -6.71 -17.53
C PHE A 93 -6.14 -5.85 -18.51
N GLU A 94 -6.79 -5.33 -19.55
CA GLU A 94 -6.14 -4.39 -20.48
C GLU A 94 -5.88 -3.04 -19.81
N ARG A 95 -6.86 -2.53 -19.07
CA ARG A 95 -6.81 -1.27 -18.32
C ARG A 95 -7.32 -1.47 -16.90
N PHE A 96 -6.70 -0.81 -15.94
CA PHE A 96 -7.00 -0.96 -14.52
C PHE A 96 -6.60 0.30 -13.74
N ALA A 97 -7.12 0.45 -12.53
CA ALA A 97 -6.61 1.41 -11.56
C ALA A 97 -5.65 0.72 -10.58
N VAL A 98 -4.77 1.51 -9.97
CA VAL A 98 -3.90 1.04 -8.90
C VAL A 98 -4.12 1.89 -7.66
N VAL A 99 -4.19 1.24 -6.51
CA VAL A 99 -4.25 1.93 -5.22
C VAL A 99 -3.21 1.35 -4.27
N GLY A 100 -2.54 2.20 -3.53
CA GLY A 100 -1.61 1.80 -2.48
C GLY A 100 -1.78 2.67 -1.24
N GLY A 101 -1.65 2.06 -0.06
CA GLY A 101 -1.65 2.77 1.21
C GLY A 101 -0.30 2.66 1.90
N SER A 102 0.15 3.74 2.57
CA SER A 102 1.44 3.75 3.28
C SER A 102 2.57 3.32 2.35
N GLY A 103 3.43 2.37 2.73
CA GLY A 103 4.47 1.80 1.86
C GLY A 103 3.97 1.21 0.53
N GLY A 104 2.65 1.02 0.34
CA GLY A 104 2.08 0.64 -0.96
C GLY A 104 1.91 1.79 -1.94
N ALA A 105 1.79 3.03 -1.44
CA ALA A 105 1.53 4.20 -2.28
C ALA A 105 2.68 4.53 -3.24
N PRO A 106 3.96 4.52 -2.86
CA PRO A 106 5.07 4.69 -3.79
C PRO A 106 5.03 3.72 -4.97
N HIS A 107 4.70 2.43 -4.70
CA HIS A 107 4.59 1.42 -5.73
C HIS A 107 3.40 1.67 -6.68
N ALA A 108 2.29 2.19 -6.16
CA ALA A 108 1.16 2.61 -6.99
C ALA A 108 1.50 3.82 -7.87
N LEU A 109 2.24 4.80 -7.33
CA LEU A 109 2.74 5.96 -8.08
C LEU A 109 3.70 5.53 -9.20
N ALA A 110 4.61 4.57 -8.93
CA ALA A 110 5.48 4.00 -9.95
C ALA A 110 4.69 3.41 -11.13
N CYS A 111 3.53 2.78 -10.87
CA CYS A 111 2.66 2.29 -11.94
C CYS A 111 2.05 3.44 -12.75
N GLY A 112 1.70 4.55 -12.12
CA GLY A 112 1.23 5.74 -12.81
C GLY A 112 2.27 6.37 -13.74
N ALA A 113 3.56 6.30 -13.36
CA ALA A 113 4.67 6.78 -14.18
C ALA A 113 5.04 5.81 -15.31
N LEU A 114 5.16 4.51 -15.01
CA LEU A 114 5.81 3.53 -15.89
C LEU A 114 4.83 2.62 -16.65
N LEU A 115 3.52 2.67 -16.33
CA LEU A 115 2.44 1.92 -17.00
C LEU A 115 1.26 2.85 -17.39
N ALA A 116 1.53 4.11 -17.72
CA ALA A 116 0.52 5.12 -17.99
C ALA A 116 -0.43 4.77 -19.17
N ASP A 117 -0.04 3.88 -20.06
CA ASP A 117 -0.87 3.34 -21.15
C ASP A 117 -1.96 2.36 -20.66
N ARG A 118 -1.77 1.73 -19.50
CA ARG A 118 -2.68 0.74 -18.91
C ARG A 118 -3.36 1.24 -17.64
N VAL A 119 -2.65 2.00 -16.81
CA VAL A 119 -3.17 2.55 -15.56
C VAL A 119 -4.03 3.78 -15.86
N VAL A 120 -5.28 3.74 -15.45
CA VAL A 120 -6.24 4.84 -15.70
C VAL A 120 -6.31 5.82 -14.54
N ARG A 121 -6.08 5.36 -13.32
CA ARG A 121 -6.10 6.15 -12.08
C ARG A 121 -5.15 5.58 -11.06
N VAL A 122 -4.55 6.46 -10.25
CA VAL A 122 -3.71 6.08 -9.11
C VAL A 122 -4.28 6.68 -7.83
N GLY A 123 -4.63 5.81 -6.87
CA GLY A 123 -4.93 6.19 -5.50
C GLY A 123 -3.69 6.08 -4.61
N ALA A 124 -3.18 7.18 -4.10
CA ALA A 124 -2.11 7.21 -3.11
C ALA A 124 -2.70 7.58 -1.74
N LEU A 125 -2.76 6.61 -0.83
CA LEU A 125 -3.34 6.78 0.48
C LEU A 125 -2.22 6.89 1.51
N VAL A 126 -2.22 7.94 2.32
CA VAL A 126 -1.25 8.16 3.41
C VAL A 126 0.19 7.85 2.95
N THR A 127 0.62 8.51 1.89
CA THR A 127 1.88 8.20 1.20
C THR A 127 3.09 8.84 1.86
N PRO A 128 4.24 8.14 2.02
CA PRO A 128 5.50 8.81 2.30
C PRO A 128 5.94 9.64 1.08
N ALA A 129 6.78 10.64 1.32
CA ALA A 129 7.53 11.35 0.28
C ALA A 129 8.78 10.54 -0.12
N PRO A 130 9.37 10.77 -1.30
CA PRO A 130 10.67 10.18 -1.63
C PRO A 130 11.77 10.68 -0.68
N PRO A 131 12.81 9.86 -0.39
CA PRO A 131 13.83 10.20 0.60
C PRO A 131 14.74 11.34 0.15
N ASP A 132 14.80 11.61 -1.13
CA ASP A 132 15.57 12.69 -1.78
C ASP A 132 14.71 13.92 -2.12
N ALA A 133 13.55 14.05 -1.49
CA ALA A 133 12.65 15.18 -1.64
C ALA A 133 13.36 16.51 -1.32
N GLU A 134 13.40 17.44 -2.30
CA GLU A 134 14.08 18.71 -2.15
C GLU A 134 13.37 19.64 -1.16
N ASN A 135 14.14 20.28 -0.27
CA ASN A 135 13.62 21.21 0.74
C ASN A 135 12.54 20.60 1.64
N PHE A 136 12.64 19.32 1.93
CA PHE A 136 11.70 18.54 2.72
C PHE A 136 12.42 17.83 3.88
N ASP A 137 11.92 17.99 5.09
CA ASP A 137 12.37 17.20 6.23
C ASP A 137 11.55 15.91 6.32
N PHE A 138 12.17 14.81 5.87
CA PHE A 138 11.52 13.50 5.82
C PHE A 138 11.09 12.99 7.21
N TYR A 139 11.81 13.38 8.27
CA TYR A 139 11.57 12.87 9.62
C TYR A 139 10.65 13.75 10.45
N GLU A 140 10.27 14.94 9.97
CA GLU A 140 9.43 15.85 10.73
C GLU A 140 8.04 15.27 10.98
N GLY A 141 7.70 15.07 12.25
CA GLY A 141 6.38 14.57 12.69
C GLY A 141 6.19 13.06 12.60
N LEU A 142 7.18 12.29 12.16
CA LEU A 142 7.12 10.83 12.19
C LEU A 142 7.07 10.31 13.64
N ALA A 143 6.33 9.21 13.84
CA ALA A 143 6.40 8.42 15.07
C ALA A 143 7.81 7.89 15.31
N ASP A 144 8.20 7.74 16.57
CA ASP A 144 9.56 7.30 16.96
C ASP A 144 9.92 5.94 16.33
N LEU A 145 8.95 5.04 16.20
CA LEU A 145 9.11 3.74 15.54
C LEU A 145 9.60 3.93 14.10
N ASN A 146 8.91 4.76 13.31
CA ASN A 146 9.27 5.01 11.91
C ASN A 146 10.62 5.73 11.77
N VAL A 147 10.94 6.64 12.69
CA VAL A 147 12.27 7.29 12.69
C VAL A 147 13.39 6.28 12.86
N LYS A 148 13.22 5.30 13.76
CA LYS A 148 14.21 4.23 14.01
C LYS A 148 14.28 3.26 12.83
N GLU A 149 13.13 2.86 12.27
CA GLU A 149 13.02 1.94 11.15
C GLU A 149 13.70 2.51 9.89
N PHE A 150 13.33 3.72 9.47
CA PHE A 150 13.97 4.38 8.32
C PHE A 150 15.45 4.69 8.60
N GLY A 151 15.82 5.04 9.83
CA GLY A 151 17.21 5.20 10.22
C GLY A 151 18.02 3.93 10.00
N ALA A 152 17.51 2.78 10.46
CA ALA A 152 18.14 1.48 10.24
C ALA A 152 18.21 1.10 8.76
N ALA A 153 17.19 1.44 7.96
CA ALA A 153 17.20 1.22 6.50
C ALA A 153 18.29 2.03 5.79
N VAL A 154 18.52 3.27 6.22
CA VAL A 154 19.61 4.12 5.69
C VAL A 154 21.00 3.55 6.05
N GLU A 155 21.16 2.93 7.22
CA GLU A 155 22.40 2.23 7.60
C GLU A 155 22.65 0.98 6.75
N GLY A 156 21.60 0.36 6.22
CA GLY A 156 21.66 -0.76 5.27
C GLY A 156 21.03 -2.05 5.78
N ARG A 157 21.19 -3.11 4.97
CA ARG A 157 20.48 -4.39 5.14
C ARG A 157 20.67 -5.02 6.54
N GLU A 158 21.89 -5.12 7.01
CA GLU A 158 22.18 -5.75 8.31
C GLU A 158 21.48 -5.01 9.46
N ALA A 159 21.49 -3.69 9.43
CA ALA A 159 20.86 -2.85 10.44
C ALA A 159 19.34 -2.99 10.44
N ILE A 160 18.70 -2.89 9.23
CA ILE A 160 17.24 -3.01 9.14
C ILE A 160 16.77 -4.43 9.49
N GLU A 161 17.44 -5.48 9.05
CA GLU A 161 17.07 -6.85 9.41
C GLU A 161 17.19 -7.07 10.92
N ALA A 162 18.24 -6.56 11.57
CA ALA A 162 18.40 -6.62 13.04
C ALA A 162 17.31 -5.84 13.77
N PHE A 163 16.88 -4.69 13.24
CA PHE A 163 15.78 -3.89 13.80
C PHE A 163 14.44 -4.63 13.69
N LEU A 164 14.17 -5.29 12.57
CA LEU A 164 12.89 -5.94 12.28
C LEU A 164 12.73 -7.31 12.95
N GLU A 165 13.82 -8.03 13.28
CA GLU A 165 13.74 -9.40 13.79
C GLU A 165 12.87 -9.55 15.05
N PRO A 166 12.96 -8.67 16.08
CA PRO A 166 12.06 -8.74 17.24
C PRO A 166 10.58 -8.62 16.87
N TYR A 167 10.23 -7.78 15.89
CA TYR A 167 8.85 -7.62 15.39
C TYR A 167 8.38 -8.87 14.65
N VAL A 168 9.24 -9.48 13.83
CA VAL A 168 8.94 -10.72 13.10
C VAL A 168 8.68 -11.86 14.10
N GLU A 169 9.55 -12.03 15.10
CA GLU A 169 9.36 -13.03 16.16
C GLU A 169 8.10 -12.76 16.97
N GLY A 170 7.86 -11.49 17.31
CA GLY A 170 6.65 -11.06 18.02
C GLY A 170 5.37 -11.36 17.25
N ILE A 171 5.30 -11.02 15.95
CA ILE A 171 4.15 -11.30 15.10
C ILE A 171 3.89 -12.80 14.97
N ARG A 172 4.93 -13.62 14.92
CA ARG A 172 4.80 -15.10 14.89
C ARG A 172 4.28 -15.67 16.19
N ALA A 173 4.70 -15.09 17.32
CA ALA A 173 4.32 -15.56 18.65
C ALA A 173 2.92 -15.05 19.05
N ASP A 174 2.70 -13.75 18.96
CA ASP A 174 1.44 -13.07 19.30
C ASP A 174 1.29 -11.78 18.50
N PRO A 175 0.64 -11.82 17.32
CA PRO A 175 0.43 -10.64 16.49
C PRO A 175 -0.41 -9.55 17.18
N ASP A 176 -1.28 -9.90 18.13
CA ASP A 176 -2.05 -8.89 18.88
C ASP A 176 -1.14 -8.04 19.75
N ALA A 177 -0.14 -8.64 20.41
CA ALA A 177 0.81 -7.91 21.26
C ALA A 177 1.63 -6.90 20.44
N VAL A 178 2.11 -7.27 19.24
CA VAL A 178 2.84 -6.35 18.37
C VAL A 178 1.95 -5.24 17.84
N ILE A 179 0.70 -5.54 17.46
CA ILE A 179 -0.25 -4.51 17.02
C ILE A 179 -0.51 -3.53 18.18
N GLU A 180 -0.71 -4.00 19.42
CA GLU A 180 -0.89 -3.11 20.58
C GLU A 180 0.33 -2.21 20.81
N GLU A 181 1.54 -2.75 20.66
CA GLU A 181 2.78 -1.96 20.77
C GLU A 181 2.81 -0.83 19.73
N ILE A 182 2.58 -1.13 18.46
CA ILE A 182 2.52 -0.13 17.39
C ILE A 182 1.45 0.92 17.68
N LEU A 183 0.27 0.52 18.15
CA LEU A 183 -0.83 1.42 18.45
C LEU A 183 -0.53 2.41 19.58
N THR A 184 0.47 2.14 20.43
CA THR A 184 0.83 3.09 21.51
C THR A 184 1.30 4.44 20.99
N GLU A 185 1.92 4.46 19.81
CA GLU A 185 2.43 5.69 19.19
C GLU A 185 1.39 6.41 18.30
N LEU A 186 0.26 5.74 17.98
CA LEU A 186 -0.72 6.27 17.05
C LEU A 186 -1.76 7.18 17.72
N PRO A 187 -2.37 8.11 16.97
CA PRO A 187 -3.45 8.95 17.47
C PRO A 187 -4.69 8.11 17.84
N GLU A 188 -5.56 8.71 18.69
CA GLU A 188 -6.74 8.03 19.22
C GLU A 188 -7.67 7.49 18.12
N VAL A 189 -7.78 8.20 16.99
CA VAL A 189 -8.62 7.78 15.85
C VAL A 189 -8.16 6.44 15.29
N ASP A 190 -6.86 6.24 15.11
CA ASP A 190 -6.29 4.98 14.62
C ASP A 190 -6.43 3.87 15.65
N ARG A 191 -6.14 4.16 16.92
CA ARG A 191 -6.31 3.19 18.01
C ARG A 191 -7.76 2.70 18.09
N LYS A 192 -8.75 3.59 18.00
CA LYS A 192 -10.17 3.21 18.00
C LYS A 192 -10.52 2.33 16.82
N LEU A 193 -10.04 2.67 15.62
CA LEU A 193 -10.33 1.89 14.42
C LEU A 193 -9.68 0.51 14.50
N ALA A 194 -8.39 0.42 14.82
CA ALA A 194 -7.67 -0.84 14.94
C ALA A 194 -8.13 -1.73 16.10
N SER A 195 -8.83 -1.16 17.10
CA SER A 195 -9.43 -1.94 18.20
C SER A 195 -10.75 -2.60 17.82
N ARG A 196 -11.36 -2.25 16.69
CA ARG A 196 -12.57 -2.92 16.20
C ARG A 196 -12.22 -4.35 15.77
N PRO A 197 -12.98 -5.37 16.24
CA PRO A 197 -12.62 -6.78 16.02
C PRO A 197 -12.39 -7.15 14.55
N GLU A 198 -13.19 -6.58 13.65
CA GLU A 198 -13.08 -6.83 12.20
C GLU A 198 -11.80 -6.25 11.58
N PHE A 199 -11.38 -5.04 11.98
CA PHE A 199 -10.11 -4.45 11.55
C PHE A 199 -8.93 -5.20 12.15
N ARG A 200 -8.99 -5.50 13.44
CA ARG A 200 -7.97 -6.29 14.13
C ARG A 200 -7.75 -7.64 13.46
N ALA A 201 -8.82 -8.34 13.07
CA ALA A 201 -8.72 -9.63 12.38
C ALA A 201 -8.00 -9.51 11.03
N VAL A 202 -8.26 -8.45 10.26
CA VAL A 202 -7.59 -8.20 8.98
C VAL A 202 -6.11 -7.88 9.21
N MET A 203 -5.78 -6.99 10.17
CA MET A 203 -4.39 -6.66 10.50
C MET A 203 -3.59 -7.91 10.90
N LYS A 204 -4.13 -8.72 11.81
CA LYS A 204 -3.50 -9.99 12.22
C LYS A 204 -3.23 -10.91 11.04
N GLN A 205 -4.23 -11.13 10.20
CA GLN A 205 -4.10 -12.00 9.02
C GLN A 205 -3.01 -11.47 8.08
N SER A 206 -3.02 -10.16 7.82
CA SER A 206 -2.07 -9.53 6.91
C SER A 206 -0.65 -9.58 7.45
N PHE A 207 -0.43 -9.24 8.72
CA PHE A 207 0.90 -9.24 9.35
C PHE A 207 1.47 -10.65 9.49
N THR A 208 0.64 -11.62 9.91
CA THR A 208 1.09 -13.02 10.02
C THR A 208 1.55 -13.57 8.67
N GLU A 209 0.82 -13.27 7.60
CA GLU A 209 1.24 -13.68 6.25
C GLU A 209 2.45 -12.90 5.77
N ALA A 210 2.55 -11.61 6.09
CA ALA A 210 3.69 -10.77 5.68
C ALA A 210 5.03 -11.35 6.16
N VAL A 211 5.10 -11.82 7.40
CA VAL A 211 6.34 -12.37 7.99
C VAL A 211 6.52 -13.87 7.76
N ARG A 212 5.75 -14.46 6.85
CA ARG A 212 5.85 -15.90 6.51
C ARG A 212 7.27 -16.33 6.13
N GLN A 213 7.99 -15.48 5.40
CA GLN A 213 9.38 -15.69 4.97
C GLN A 213 10.41 -14.94 5.86
N GLY A 214 10.02 -14.47 7.04
CA GLY A 214 10.86 -13.64 7.92
C GLY A 214 10.74 -12.16 7.61
N SER A 215 11.79 -11.40 7.89
CA SER A 215 11.86 -9.95 7.69
C SER A 215 12.12 -9.53 6.25
N ARG A 216 12.44 -10.47 5.35
CA ARG A 216 13.01 -10.18 4.02
C ARG A 216 12.19 -9.18 3.20
N GLY A 217 10.89 -9.45 3.00
CA GLY A 217 10.02 -8.55 2.21
C GLY A 217 9.93 -7.15 2.81
N TRP A 218 9.85 -7.08 4.14
CA TRP A 218 9.81 -5.83 4.90
C TRP A 218 11.13 -5.06 4.76
N ALA A 219 12.26 -5.70 5.01
CA ALA A 219 13.58 -5.08 4.84
C ALA A 219 13.84 -4.64 3.38
N ASP A 220 13.39 -5.40 2.39
CA ASP A 220 13.52 -5.03 0.98
C ASP A 220 12.68 -3.79 0.62
N ASP A 221 11.49 -3.63 1.21
CA ASP A 221 10.67 -2.41 1.07
C ASP A 221 11.40 -1.20 1.69
N ASP A 222 11.84 -1.30 2.95
CA ASP A 222 12.49 -0.19 3.65
C ASP A 222 13.77 0.25 2.95
N LEU A 223 14.57 -0.70 2.45
CA LEU A 223 15.75 -0.42 1.64
C LEU A 223 15.41 0.25 0.30
N ALA A 224 14.25 -0.07 -0.28
CA ALA A 224 13.78 0.59 -1.50
C ALA A 224 13.28 2.02 -1.20
N PHE A 225 12.64 2.25 -0.05
CA PHE A 225 12.19 3.59 0.37
C PHE A 225 13.35 4.49 0.81
N ALA A 226 14.44 3.92 1.34
CA ALA A 226 15.63 4.67 1.75
C ALA A 226 16.51 5.13 0.56
N LYS A 227 16.10 4.87 -0.67
CA LYS A 227 16.81 5.26 -1.91
C LYS A 227 15.87 6.02 -2.85
N PRO A 228 16.41 6.82 -3.80
CA PRO A 228 15.59 7.39 -4.87
C PRO A 228 14.73 6.32 -5.53
N TRP A 229 13.45 6.63 -5.79
CA TRP A 229 12.46 5.63 -6.22
C TRP A 229 12.66 5.13 -7.66
N ALA A 230 13.65 5.69 -8.38
CA ALA A 230 14.00 5.36 -9.76
C ALA A 230 12.90 5.73 -10.79
N PHE A 231 12.05 6.69 -10.46
CA PHE A 231 11.16 7.43 -11.35
C PHE A 231 10.92 8.82 -10.75
N ASP A 232 10.53 9.78 -11.55
CA ASP A 232 10.20 11.13 -11.10
C ASP A 232 8.68 11.26 -10.89
N LEU A 233 8.26 11.97 -9.81
CA LEU A 233 6.83 12.18 -9.53
C LEU A 233 6.14 12.96 -10.67
N GLU A 234 6.86 13.79 -11.38
CA GLU A 234 6.42 14.55 -12.55
C GLU A 234 6.06 13.65 -13.75
N ASP A 235 6.56 12.42 -13.80
CA ASP A 235 6.23 11.42 -14.83
C ASP A 235 4.87 10.74 -14.59
N VAL A 236 4.29 10.88 -13.40
CA VAL A 236 2.96 10.35 -13.07
C VAL A 236 1.89 11.24 -13.69
N THR A 237 1.62 11.05 -14.99
CA THR A 237 0.70 11.89 -15.75
C THR A 237 -0.77 11.44 -15.68
N VAL A 238 -1.03 10.24 -15.20
CA VAL A 238 -2.39 9.70 -15.01
C VAL A 238 -3.14 10.45 -13.90
N GLU A 239 -4.47 10.43 -13.98
CA GLU A 239 -5.31 11.03 -12.92
C GLU A 239 -4.99 10.39 -11.58
N THR A 240 -4.55 11.20 -10.61
CA THR A 240 -4.10 10.73 -9.29
C THR A 240 -4.86 11.46 -8.18
N ARG A 241 -5.28 10.74 -7.16
CA ARG A 241 -5.72 11.36 -5.90
C ARG A 241 -4.83 10.91 -4.75
N VAL A 242 -4.43 11.87 -3.94
CA VAL A 242 -3.64 11.67 -2.72
C VAL A 242 -4.55 11.94 -1.53
N TRP A 243 -4.89 10.89 -0.77
CA TRP A 243 -5.64 11.03 0.49
C TRP A 243 -4.69 10.98 1.66
N GLN A 244 -4.83 11.93 2.57
CA GLN A 244 -3.94 12.07 3.71
C GLN A 244 -4.71 12.39 4.98
N GLY A 245 -4.47 11.62 6.05
CA GLY A 245 -5.01 11.92 7.37
C GLY A 245 -4.33 13.14 8.01
N GLU A 246 -5.12 14.04 8.58
CA GLU A 246 -4.61 15.23 9.26
C GLU A 246 -3.74 14.89 10.48
N LEU A 247 -4.10 13.81 11.19
CA LEU A 247 -3.46 13.36 12.43
C LEU A 247 -2.48 12.20 12.23
N ASP A 248 -2.18 11.85 10.97
CA ASP A 248 -1.27 10.76 10.66
C ASP A 248 0.15 11.05 11.16
N VAL A 249 0.73 10.12 11.92
CA VAL A 249 2.09 10.19 12.46
C VAL A 249 3.02 9.13 11.86
N LEU A 250 2.49 8.18 11.07
CA LEU A 250 3.31 7.20 10.36
C LEU A 250 3.82 7.75 9.02
N THR A 251 2.98 8.53 8.35
CA THR A 251 3.32 9.33 7.17
C THR A 251 2.65 10.69 7.33
N PRO A 252 3.27 11.62 8.07
CA PRO A 252 2.66 12.91 8.40
C PRO A 252 2.19 13.70 7.19
N ARG A 253 1.18 14.55 7.40
CA ARG A 253 0.53 15.37 6.36
C ARG A 253 1.50 16.01 5.36
N PRO A 254 2.67 16.58 5.75
CA PRO A 254 3.61 17.18 4.80
C PRO A 254 4.08 16.22 3.71
N HIS A 255 4.16 14.91 3.99
CA HIS A 255 4.55 13.90 2.98
C HIS A 255 3.54 13.85 1.84
N GLY A 256 2.24 13.69 2.15
CA GLY A 256 1.19 13.66 1.13
C GLY A 256 1.05 14.97 0.37
N GLU A 257 1.21 16.12 1.06
CA GLU A 257 1.22 17.44 0.42
C GLU A 257 2.39 17.60 -0.55
N TYR A 258 3.60 17.17 -0.15
CA TYR A 258 4.77 17.17 -1.03
C TYR A 258 4.51 16.35 -2.28
N VAL A 259 4.10 15.09 -2.12
CA VAL A 259 3.81 14.20 -3.26
C VAL A 259 2.78 14.84 -4.18
N ALA A 260 1.65 15.29 -3.66
CA ALA A 260 0.59 15.89 -4.47
C ALA A 260 1.05 17.15 -5.22
N SER A 261 1.94 17.93 -4.63
CA SER A 261 2.47 19.16 -5.24
C SER A 261 3.39 18.91 -6.46
N ARG A 262 3.98 17.70 -6.53
CA ARG A 262 4.91 17.30 -7.60
C ARG A 262 4.21 16.58 -8.75
N LEU A 263 3.02 16.06 -8.53
CA LEU A 263 2.26 15.31 -9.52
C LEU A 263 1.52 16.27 -10.47
N PRO A 264 1.68 16.15 -11.80
CA PRO A 264 1.09 17.10 -12.76
C PRO A 264 -0.44 17.02 -12.86
N ASN A 265 -1.03 15.89 -12.50
CA ASN A 265 -2.48 15.65 -12.59
C ASN A 265 -3.03 15.03 -11.29
N ALA A 266 -2.75 15.69 -10.16
CA ALA A 266 -3.18 15.21 -8.87
C ALA A 266 -4.19 16.11 -8.17
N ARG A 267 -5.02 15.50 -7.34
CA ARG A 267 -5.85 16.17 -6.34
C ARG A 267 -5.45 15.69 -4.95
N PHE A 268 -5.20 16.62 -4.05
CA PHE A 268 -4.96 16.36 -2.64
C PHE A 268 -6.27 16.40 -1.85
N GLU A 269 -6.53 15.37 -1.06
CA GLU A 269 -7.73 15.20 -0.24
C GLU A 269 -7.31 15.06 1.24
N LEU A 270 -7.41 16.15 2.00
CA LEU A 270 -7.15 16.10 3.44
C LEU A 270 -8.36 15.50 4.17
N LEU A 271 -8.10 14.47 4.96
CA LEU A 271 -9.09 13.81 5.80
C LEU A 271 -9.03 14.46 7.19
N GLU A 272 -9.88 15.46 7.41
CA GLU A 272 -9.96 16.21 8.68
C GLU A 272 -10.24 15.26 9.85
N GLY A 273 -9.42 15.32 10.90
CA GLY A 273 -9.46 14.42 12.05
C GLY A 273 -9.13 12.96 11.73
N GLY A 274 -8.73 12.63 10.49
CA GLY A 274 -8.30 11.30 10.08
C GLY A 274 -6.88 10.99 10.52
N GLY A 275 -6.60 9.71 10.78
CA GLY A 275 -5.27 9.18 11.06
C GLY A 275 -4.70 8.44 9.85
N HIS A 276 -3.88 7.43 10.14
CA HIS A 276 -3.24 6.59 9.13
C HIS A 276 -4.20 5.56 8.52
N PHE A 277 -5.15 5.05 9.29
CA PHE A 277 -6.08 4.02 8.83
C PHE A 277 -7.37 4.64 8.29
N LEU A 278 -7.78 4.22 7.09
CA LEU A 278 -9.01 4.65 6.44
C LEU A 278 -10.12 3.61 6.66
N ASP A 279 -11.35 4.08 6.88
CA ASP A 279 -12.56 3.25 7.02
C ASP A 279 -13.66 3.74 6.07
N LYS A 280 -14.42 4.73 6.49
CA LYS A 280 -15.56 5.30 5.71
C LYS A 280 -15.12 5.90 4.37
N GLU A 281 -13.88 6.34 4.26
CA GLU A 281 -13.30 6.94 3.06
C GLU A 281 -13.17 5.92 1.92
N TRP A 282 -13.09 4.62 2.22
CA TRP A 282 -12.97 3.58 1.20
C TRP A 282 -14.10 3.56 0.18
N SER A 283 -15.34 3.91 0.58
CA SER A 283 -16.44 4.06 -0.38
C SER A 283 -16.14 5.13 -1.44
N VAL A 284 -15.63 6.29 -1.03
CA VAL A 284 -15.29 7.39 -1.94
C VAL A 284 -14.08 7.01 -2.82
N VAL A 285 -13.09 6.32 -2.23
CA VAL A 285 -11.90 5.84 -2.96
C VAL A 285 -12.32 4.84 -4.05
N LEU A 286 -13.16 3.86 -3.73
CA LEU A 286 -13.61 2.84 -4.68
C LEU A 286 -14.50 3.42 -5.79
N ASP A 287 -15.41 4.34 -5.47
CA ASP A 287 -16.23 5.03 -6.47
C ASP A 287 -15.36 5.79 -7.47
N TRP A 288 -14.38 6.51 -6.95
CA TRP A 288 -13.47 7.24 -7.82
C TRP A 288 -12.60 6.29 -8.66
N LEU A 289 -12.01 5.25 -8.08
CA LEU A 289 -11.17 4.30 -8.81
C LEU A 289 -11.94 3.59 -9.93
N SER A 290 -13.20 3.23 -9.70
CA SER A 290 -14.06 2.57 -10.69
C SER A 290 -14.63 3.52 -11.76
N GLY A 291 -14.56 4.83 -11.54
CA GLY A 291 -15.17 5.85 -12.41
C GLY A 291 -16.65 6.07 -12.17
N ALA A 292 -17.23 5.53 -11.11
CA ALA A 292 -18.64 5.68 -10.77
C ALA A 292 -19.01 7.13 -10.41
N ASP A 293 -18.07 7.92 -9.93
CA ASP A 293 -18.25 9.33 -9.60
C ASP A 293 -18.52 10.20 -10.84
N VAL A 294 -18.05 9.80 -12.03
CA VAL A 294 -18.27 10.53 -13.30
C VAL A 294 -19.68 10.30 -13.84
N THR A 295 -20.31 9.17 -13.52
CA THR A 295 -21.64 8.81 -14.01
C THR A 295 -22.78 9.43 -13.19
N ALA A 296 -22.50 9.84 -11.93
CA ALA A 296 -23.47 10.48 -11.06
C ALA A 296 -23.70 11.99 -11.37
N GLY A 297 -22.86 12.58 -12.21
CA GLY A 297 -22.89 13.98 -12.65
C GLY A 297 -23.40 14.22 -14.08
N GLY A 298 -24.12 13.31 -14.68
CA GLY A 298 -24.73 13.45 -16.01
C GLY A 298 -25.92 14.43 -16.02
N PRO A 299 -26.19 15.09 -17.14
CA PRO A 299 -26.75 16.42 -17.29
C PRO A 299 -28.12 16.65 -16.71
#